data_4517acb965a73747471dcd44515036c3
#
_entry.id   4517acb965a73747471dcd44515036c3
#
_cell.length_a   1.000
_cell.length_b   1.000
_cell.length_c   1.000
_cell.angle_alpha   90.00
_cell.angle_beta   90.00
_cell.angle_gamma   90.00
#
_symmetry.space_group_name_H-M   'P 1'
#
loop_
_entity.id
_entity.type
_entity.pdbx_description
1 polymer ?
#
loop_
_entity_poly.entity_id
_entity_poly.type
_entity_poly.pdbx_seq_one_letter_code
_entity_poly.pdbx_strand_id
1 'polypeptide(L)'
;MTAASIELDAAPESLADRAYLAIRDQLIMLDIQPGEPIDDDHLAKTLGVGRTPVREALKRLEGDRLVVSYPRRGTFATGMDIADLAYISEIRLQLEPLAARRAAERAPRTTRAELDELALRVEAVDIVRADRTQVMRWDLSVHRAIYRAANNPHLEDVLIRYDNLATRIHCMFLDRLSTLDMQVVAEHVALLRAIAAGEADRAEDLAREHVLGFERAIRAVL
;
A
#
# COMPACT_ATOMS: atom_id res chain seq x y z
N MET A 1 -17.25 -7.84 17.91
CA MET A 1 -16.13 -6.93 18.18
C MET A 1 -15.81 -6.27 16.86
N THR A 2 -16.03 -4.96 16.76
CA THR A 2 -15.77 -4.18 15.56
C THR A 2 -14.27 -4.20 15.30
N ALA A 3 -13.85 -4.69 14.12
CA ALA A 3 -12.46 -4.62 13.70
C ALA A 3 -12.02 -3.16 13.76
N ALA A 4 -11.07 -2.85 14.62
CA ALA A 4 -10.51 -1.50 14.71
C ALA A 4 -9.91 -1.15 13.35
N SER A 5 -10.42 -0.11 12.73
CA SER A 5 -9.87 0.43 11.49
C SER A 5 -8.44 0.87 11.78
N ILE A 6 -7.47 0.25 11.13
CA ILE A 6 -6.09 0.72 11.17
C ILE A 6 -6.06 1.93 10.23
N GLU A 7 -5.80 3.12 10.76
CA GLU A 7 -5.65 4.32 9.93
C GLU A 7 -4.42 4.16 9.03
N LEU A 8 -4.66 4.18 7.72
CA LEU A 8 -3.63 3.99 6.69
C LEU A 8 -2.69 5.19 6.56
N ASP A 9 -3.23 6.39 6.79
CA ASP A 9 -2.52 7.65 6.56
C ASP A 9 -2.79 8.64 7.70
N ALA A 10 -1.97 9.70 7.76
CA ALA A 10 -2.26 10.84 8.60
C ALA A 10 -3.62 11.47 8.23
N ALA A 11 -4.32 12.06 9.21
CA ALA A 11 -5.58 12.74 8.94
C ALA A 11 -5.40 13.77 7.83
N PRO A 12 -6.30 13.83 6.83
CA PRO A 12 -6.17 14.74 5.71
C PRO A 12 -6.24 16.19 6.16
N GLU A 13 -5.24 16.99 5.80
CA GLU A 13 -5.14 18.41 6.17
C GLU A 13 -6.03 19.29 5.32
N SER A 14 -6.37 18.87 4.10
CA SER A 14 -7.15 19.62 3.14
C SER A 14 -8.22 18.78 2.44
N LEU A 15 -9.17 19.45 1.76
CA LEU A 15 -10.15 18.77 0.90
C LEU A 15 -9.47 18.05 -0.30
N ALA A 16 -8.34 18.56 -0.76
CA ALA A 16 -7.56 17.93 -1.82
C ALA A 16 -6.87 16.64 -1.32
N ASP A 17 -6.38 16.62 -0.07
CA ASP A 17 -5.83 15.42 0.55
C ASP A 17 -6.91 14.36 0.77
N ARG A 18 -8.09 14.77 1.25
CA ARG A 18 -9.25 13.86 1.35
C ARG A 18 -9.60 13.23 0.01
N ALA A 19 -9.69 14.05 -1.05
CA ALA A 19 -9.99 13.56 -2.39
C ALA A 19 -8.88 12.62 -2.89
N TYR A 20 -7.62 13.00 -2.70
CA TYR A 20 -6.46 12.19 -3.10
C TYR A 20 -6.50 10.80 -2.43
N LEU A 21 -6.64 10.73 -1.12
CA LEU A 21 -6.66 9.48 -0.37
C LEU A 21 -7.83 8.59 -0.79
N ALA A 22 -9.02 9.16 -0.92
CA ALA A 22 -10.22 8.42 -1.28
C ALA A 22 -10.17 7.89 -2.73
N ILE A 23 -9.70 8.70 -3.69
CA ILE A 23 -9.59 8.27 -5.10
C ILE A 23 -8.45 7.27 -5.26
N ARG A 24 -7.32 7.49 -4.58
CA ARG A 24 -6.20 6.54 -4.55
C ARG A 24 -6.67 5.15 -4.09
N ASP A 25 -7.40 5.07 -2.98
CA ASP A 25 -7.88 3.81 -2.44
C ASP A 25 -8.83 3.10 -3.41
N GLN A 26 -9.73 3.84 -4.08
CA GLN A 26 -10.61 3.27 -5.11
C GLN A 26 -9.82 2.71 -6.31
N LEU A 27 -8.74 3.38 -6.72
CA LEU A 27 -7.88 2.93 -7.81
C LEU A 27 -7.06 1.69 -7.44
N ILE A 28 -6.53 1.65 -6.21
CA ILE A 28 -5.71 0.53 -5.73
C ILE A 28 -6.57 -0.72 -5.52
N MET A 29 -7.75 -0.55 -4.90
CA MET A 29 -8.68 -1.65 -4.61
C MET A 29 -9.51 -2.09 -5.83
N LEU A 30 -9.28 -1.45 -6.99
CA LEU A 30 -9.99 -1.71 -8.25
C LEU A 30 -11.50 -1.41 -8.19
N ASP A 31 -11.95 -0.54 -7.28
CA ASP A 31 -13.31 0.04 -7.34
C ASP A 31 -13.45 0.91 -8.61
N ILE A 32 -12.36 1.58 -9.03
CA ILE A 32 -12.19 2.18 -10.35
C ILE A 32 -11.30 1.24 -11.17
N GLN A 33 -11.85 0.68 -12.25
CA GLN A 33 -11.17 -0.34 -13.04
C GLN A 33 -10.03 0.22 -13.90
N PRO A 34 -8.98 -0.58 -14.20
CA PRO A 34 -7.94 -0.18 -15.16
C PRO A 34 -8.52 0.26 -16.50
N GLY A 35 -8.10 1.43 -16.98
CA GLY A 35 -8.60 2.03 -18.24
C GLY A 35 -9.94 2.73 -18.14
N GLU A 36 -10.60 2.70 -16.99
CA GLU A 36 -11.88 3.37 -16.78
C GLU A 36 -11.76 4.90 -16.82
N PRO A 37 -12.68 5.61 -17.50
CA PRO A 37 -12.71 7.07 -17.47
C PRO A 37 -13.13 7.58 -16.09
N ILE A 38 -12.47 8.64 -15.63
CA ILE A 38 -12.74 9.26 -14.34
C ILE A 38 -13.62 10.49 -14.54
N ASP A 39 -14.80 10.48 -13.91
CA ASP A 39 -15.73 11.60 -13.90
C ASP A 39 -15.48 12.51 -12.68
N ASP A 40 -14.87 13.67 -12.92
CA ASP A 40 -14.56 14.68 -11.89
C ASP A 40 -15.83 15.14 -11.15
N ASP A 41 -16.97 15.24 -11.84
CA ASP A 41 -18.22 15.72 -11.27
C ASP A 41 -18.88 14.68 -10.37
N HIS A 42 -18.82 13.43 -10.80
CA HIS A 42 -19.30 12.31 -9.98
C HIS A 42 -18.46 12.17 -8.71
N LEU A 43 -17.12 12.19 -8.82
CA LEU A 43 -16.23 12.12 -7.67
C LEU A 43 -16.44 13.29 -6.69
N ALA A 44 -16.59 14.50 -7.20
CA ALA A 44 -16.84 15.68 -6.36
C ALA A 44 -18.13 15.52 -5.53
N LYS A 45 -19.20 15.02 -6.15
CA LYS A 45 -20.47 14.75 -5.46
C LYS A 45 -20.35 13.63 -4.42
N THR A 46 -19.75 12.52 -4.80
CA THR A 46 -19.63 11.32 -3.94
C THR A 46 -18.76 11.61 -2.71
N LEU A 47 -17.66 12.35 -2.89
CA LEU A 47 -16.72 12.68 -1.81
C LEU A 47 -17.17 13.91 -0.98
N GLY A 48 -18.22 14.62 -1.42
CA GLY A 48 -18.69 15.84 -0.75
C GLY A 48 -17.66 16.98 -0.77
N VAL A 49 -16.92 17.11 -1.87
CA VAL A 49 -15.90 18.14 -2.09
C VAL A 49 -16.15 18.90 -3.38
N GLY A 50 -15.43 20.00 -3.60
CA GLY A 50 -15.52 20.76 -4.87
C GLY A 50 -14.73 20.08 -6.00
N ARG A 51 -14.95 20.56 -7.25
CA ARG A 51 -14.19 20.08 -8.43
C ARG A 51 -12.70 20.42 -8.37
N THR A 52 -12.33 21.57 -7.82
CA THR A 52 -10.94 21.99 -7.69
C THR A 52 -10.10 20.99 -6.88
N PRO A 53 -10.48 20.63 -5.62
CA PRO A 53 -9.77 19.62 -4.86
C PRO A 53 -9.70 18.24 -5.56
N VAL A 54 -10.74 17.83 -6.31
CA VAL A 54 -10.68 16.58 -7.09
C VAL A 54 -9.62 16.67 -8.20
N ARG A 55 -9.55 17.77 -8.94
CA ARG A 55 -8.54 17.95 -9.99
C ARG A 55 -7.12 18.04 -9.45
N GLU A 56 -6.93 18.67 -8.30
CA GLU A 56 -5.65 18.68 -7.60
C GLU A 56 -5.25 17.26 -7.19
N ALA A 57 -6.17 16.49 -6.64
CA ALA A 57 -5.96 15.09 -6.31
C ALA A 57 -5.58 14.24 -7.54
N LEU A 58 -6.32 14.38 -8.65
CA LEU A 58 -6.05 13.66 -9.90
C LEU A 58 -4.68 14.01 -10.48
N LYS A 59 -4.25 15.28 -10.39
CA LYS A 59 -2.90 15.67 -10.82
C LYS A 59 -1.79 15.02 -9.99
N ARG A 60 -2.00 14.83 -8.68
CA ARG A 60 -1.06 14.10 -7.82
C ARG A 60 -1.04 12.62 -8.17
N LEU A 61 -2.22 12.01 -8.36
CA LEU A 61 -2.37 10.61 -8.76
C LEU A 61 -1.76 10.30 -10.12
N GLU A 62 -1.71 11.29 -11.03
CA GLU A 62 -0.97 11.17 -12.30
C GLU A 62 0.55 11.08 -12.05
N GLY A 63 1.09 11.86 -11.10
CA GLY A 63 2.46 11.72 -10.62
C GLY A 63 2.76 10.36 -9.99
N ASP A 64 1.75 9.75 -9.36
CA ASP A 64 1.84 8.41 -8.77
C ASP A 64 1.59 7.27 -9.77
N ARG A 65 1.36 7.59 -11.05
CA ARG A 65 1.09 6.63 -12.14
C ARG A 65 -0.21 5.83 -11.96
N LEU A 66 -1.14 6.32 -11.18
CA LEU A 66 -2.45 5.67 -10.98
C LEU A 66 -3.50 6.14 -11.97
N VAL A 67 -3.34 7.35 -12.52
CA VAL A 67 -4.19 7.91 -13.57
C VAL A 67 -3.34 8.50 -14.69
N VAL A 68 -3.96 8.71 -15.85
CA VAL A 68 -3.36 9.37 -17.02
C VAL A 68 -4.36 10.35 -17.61
N SER A 69 -3.89 11.58 -17.91
CA SER A 69 -4.73 12.63 -18.50
C SER A 69 -4.42 12.79 -19.97
N TYR A 70 -5.45 12.69 -20.82
CA TYR A 70 -5.33 12.92 -22.26
C TYR A 70 -5.98 14.26 -22.63
N PRO A 71 -5.29 15.15 -23.38
CA PRO A 71 -5.86 16.41 -23.84
C PRO A 71 -7.18 16.19 -24.56
N ARG A 72 -8.22 16.91 -24.15
CA ARG A 72 -9.58 16.86 -24.71
C ARG A 72 -10.33 15.53 -24.59
N ARG A 73 -9.74 14.51 -23.97
CA ARG A 73 -10.36 13.19 -23.76
C ARG A 73 -10.68 12.91 -22.29
N GLY A 74 -10.09 13.67 -21.35
CA GLY A 74 -10.29 13.49 -19.91
C GLY A 74 -9.21 12.65 -19.24
N THR A 75 -9.45 12.31 -17.99
CA THR A 75 -8.58 11.51 -17.14
C THR A 75 -9.10 10.08 -17.07
N PHE A 76 -8.19 9.13 -17.06
CA PHE A 76 -8.48 7.68 -17.03
C PHE A 76 -7.61 7.02 -15.97
N ALA A 77 -8.12 5.98 -15.32
CA ALA A 77 -7.28 5.08 -14.55
C ALA A 77 -6.22 4.45 -15.47
N THR A 78 -4.97 4.36 -15.03
CA THR A 78 -3.92 3.72 -15.85
C THR A 78 -4.28 2.26 -16.11
N GLY A 79 -3.96 1.79 -17.31
CA GLY A 79 -3.96 0.35 -17.59
C GLY A 79 -2.98 -0.38 -16.67
N MET A 80 -3.11 -1.69 -16.58
CA MET A 80 -2.16 -2.53 -15.85
C MET A 80 -1.49 -3.46 -16.84
N ASP A 81 -0.15 -3.45 -16.85
CA ASP A 81 0.66 -4.40 -17.60
C ASP A 81 1.36 -5.31 -16.58
N ILE A 82 1.20 -6.61 -16.74
CA ILE A 82 1.87 -7.58 -15.87
C ILE A 82 3.40 -7.52 -15.99
N ALA A 83 3.93 -7.00 -17.10
CA ALA A 83 5.36 -6.76 -17.25
C ALA A 83 5.89 -5.73 -16.23
N ASP A 84 5.03 -4.80 -15.77
CA ASP A 84 5.39 -3.83 -14.74
C ASP A 84 5.70 -4.49 -13.40
N LEU A 85 5.18 -5.70 -13.12
CA LEU A 85 5.47 -6.43 -11.89
C LEU A 85 6.98 -6.58 -11.66
N ALA A 86 7.73 -6.99 -12.68
CA ALA A 86 9.17 -7.17 -12.56
C ALA A 86 9.90 -5.86 -12.25
N TYR A 87 9.53 -4.77 -12.93
CA TYR A 87 10.15 -3.46 -12.72
C TYR A 87 9.80 -2.86 -11.35
N ILE A 88 8.56 -3.06 -10.89
CA ILE A 88 8.10 -2.65 -9.56
C ILE A 88 8.83 -3.45 -8.49
N SER A 89 8.92 -4.77 -8.64
CA SER A 89 9.63 -5.66 -7.70
C SER A 89 11.13 -5.33 -7.62
N GLU A 90 11.79 -5.02 -8.74
CA GLU A 90 13.20 -4.63 -8.77
C GLU A 90 13.46 -3.40 -7.87
N ILE A 91 12.59 -2.38 -7.97
CA ILE A 91 12.71 -1.17 -7.13
C ILE A 91 12.41 -1.49 -5.66
N ARG A 92 11.35 -2.23 -5.39
CA ARG A 92 10.96 -2.61 -4.03
C ARG A 92 12.06 -3.43 -3.34
N LEU A 93 12.70 -4.36 -4.06
CA LEU A 93 13.82 -5.17 -3.56
C LEU A 93 15.04 -4.35 -3.13
N GLN A 94 15.24 -3.15 -3.68
CA GLN A 94 16.32 -2.26 -3.25
C GLN A 94 15.91 -1.39 -2.08
N LEU A 95 14.67 -0.95 -2.01
CA LEU A 95 14.24 0.10 -1.11
C LEU A 95 13.52 -0.42 0.15
N GLU A 96 12.74 -1.47 0.08
CA GLU A 96 12.03 -2.02 1.25
C GLU A 96 12.98 -2.62 2.30
N PRO A 97 13.98 -3.45 1.92
CA PRO A 97 14.97 -3.93 2.89
C PRO A 97 15.73 -2.78 3.56
N LEU A 98 16.08 -1.72 2.79
CA LEU A 98 16.70 -0.52 3.34
C LEU A 98 15.77 0.18 4.36
N ALA A 99 14.47 0.30 4.06
CA ALA A 99 13.51 0.91 4.97
C ALA A 99 13.35 0.09 6.27
N ALA A 100 13.22 -1.22 6.16
CA ALA A 100 13.11 -2.13 7.30
C ALA A 100 14.36 -2.07 8.20
N ARG A 101 15.55 -2.13 7.61
CA ARG A 101 16.82 -1.95 8.33
C ARG A 101 16.88 -0.62 9.07
N ARG A 102 16.59 0.49 8.37
CA ARG A 102 16.58 1.83 8.97
C ARG A 102 15.56 1.97 10.09
N ALA A 103 14.37 1.40 9.93
CA ALA A 103 13.34 1.39 10.97
C ALA A 103 13.85 0.66 12.22
N ALA A 104 14.47 -0.51 12.07
CA ALA A 104 15.07 -1.25 13.19
C ALA A 104 16.21 -0.49 13.89
N GLU A 105 17.07 0.20 13.12
CA GLU A 105 18.21 0.95 13.67
C GLU A 105 17.81 2.27 14.33
N ARG A 106 16.81 2.99 13.76
CA ARG A 106 16.62 4.43 14.03
C ARG A 106 15.25 4.79 14.61
N ALA A 107 14.25 3.91 14.56
CA ALA A 107 12.95 4.23 15.11
C ALA A 107 13.03 4.49 16.63
N PRO A 108 12.37 5.55 17.13
CA PRO A 108 12.25 5.80 18.57
C PRO A 108 11.59 4.61 19.28
N ARG A 109 11.83 4.49 20.60
CA ARG A 109 11.23 3.41 21.40
C ARG A 109 9.70 3.41 21.35
N THR A 110 9.08 4.59 21.26
CA THR A 110 7.63 4.74 21.10
C THR A 110 7.14 4.13 19.79
N THR A 111 7.79 4.47 18.67
CA THR A 111 7.46 3.91 17.36
C THR A 111 7.67 2.40 17.30
N ARG A 112 8.74 1.88 17.93
CA ARG A 112 8.95 0.42 18.03
C ARG A 112 7.85 -0.28 18.82
N ALA A 113 7.37 0.33 19.90
CA ALA A 113 6.24 -0.21 20.67
C ALA A 113 4.93 -0.19 19.83
N GLU A 114 4.69 0.87 19.05
CA GLU A 114 3.55 0.94 18.13
C GLU A 114 3.61 -0.15 17.04
N LEU A 115 4.81 -0.46 16.52
CA LEU A 115 5.00 -1.55 15.56
C LEU A 115 4.78 -2.93 16.19
N ASP A 116 5.18 -3.13 17.44
CA ASP A 116 4.92 -4.38 18.16
C ASP A 116 3.41 -4.56 18.44
N GLU A 117 2.72 -3.49 18.83
CA GLU A 117 1.27 -3.49 18.96
C GLU A 117 0.56 -3.75 17.62
N LEU A 118 1.10 -3.22 16.51
CA LEU A 118 0.60 -3.51 15.18
C LEU A 118 0.78 -5.00 14.84
N ALA A 119 1.93 -5.58 15.18
CA ALA A 119 2.17 -7.02 15.00
C ALA A 119 1.13 -7.88 15.73
N LEU A 120 0.80 -7.54 16.99
CA LEU A 120 -0.24 -8.23 17.75
C LEU A 120 -1.62 -8.11 17.10
N ARG A 121 -1.96 -6.95 16.56
CA ARG A 121 -3.25 -6.73 15.85
C ARG A 121 -3.31 -7.53 14.55
N VAL A 122 -2.24 -7.58 13.79
CA VAL A 122 -2.15 -8.36 12.55
C VAL A 122 -2.22 -9.87 12.85
N GLU A 123 -1.54 -10.35 13.88
CA GLU A 123 -1.57 -11.76 14.31
C GLU A 123 -2.98 -12.20 14.77
N ALA A 124 -3.75 -11.30 15.35
CA ALA A 124 -5.11 -11.57 15.83
C ALA A 124 -6.18 -11.59 14.72
N VAL A 125 -5.79 -11.31 13.46
CA VAL A 125 -6.71 -11.27 12.34
C VAL A 125 -7.18 -12.69 11.97
N ASP A 126 -8.48 -12.90 11.98
CA ASP A 126 -9.10 -14.12 11.42
C ASP A 126 -9.21 -13.99 9.89
N ILE A 127 -8.15 -14.33 9.19
CA ILE A 127 -8.06 -14.22 7.72
C ILE A 127 -9.12 -15.06 7.01
N VAL A 128 -9.52 -16.18 7.59
CA VAL A 128 -10.52 -17.07 6.98
C VAL A 128 -11.89 -16.38 6.90
N ARG A 129 -12.17 -15.46 7.83
CA ARG A 129 -13.41 -14.70 7.91
C ARG A 129 -13.29 -13.26 7.44
N ALA A 130 -12.07 -12.78 7.24
CA ALA A 130 -11.83 -11.41 6.81
C ALA A 130 -12.26 -11.21 5.34
N ASP A 131 -12.84 -10.05 5.05
CA ASP A 131 -13.00 -9.60 3.69
C ASP A 131 -11.62 -9.34 3.06
N ARG A 132 -11.42 -9.79 1.83
CA ARG A 132 -10.16 -9.67 1.09
C ARG A 132 -9.70 -8.21 0.95
N THR A 133 -10.63 -7.30 0.71
CA THR A 133 -10.35 -5.87 0.69
C THR A 133 -9.79 -5.39 2.04
N GLN A 134 -10.32 -5.90 3.13
CA GLN A 134 -9.84 -5.59 4.47
C GLN A 134 -8.41 -6.12 4.69
N VAL A 135 -8.11 -7.33 4.20
CA VAL A 135 -6.73 -7.90 4.26
C VAL A 135 -5.75 -7.00 3.51
N MET A 136 -6.10 -6.54 2.31
CA MET A 136 -5.25 -5.62 1.54
C MET A 136 -5.05 -4.26 2.21
N ARG A 137 -6.07 -3.77 2.93
CA ARG A 137 -5.94 -2.53 3.72
C ARG A 137 -4.98 -2.71 4.90
N TRP A 138 -4.98 -3.87 5.56
CA TRP A 138 -4.01 -4.17 6.61
C TRP A 138 -2.59 -4.28 6.05
N ASP A 139 -2.43 -4.97 4.93
CA ASP A 139 -1.17 -5.07 4.20
C ASP A 139 -0.57 -3.68 3.96
N LEU A 140 -1.32 -2.79 3.31
CA LEU A 140 -0.92 -1.40 3.10
C LEU A 140 -0.59 -0.66 4.40
N SER A 141 -1.32 -0.90 5.49
CA SER A 141 -1.07 -0.22 6.76
C SER A 141 0.24 -0.66 7.40
N VAL A 142 0.59 -1.94 7.30
CA VAL A 142 1.86 -2.49 7.78
C VAL A 142 3.03 -1.88 7.02
N HIS A 143 2.97 -1.89 5.69
CA HIS A 143 4.01 -1.32 4.85
C HIS A 143 4.23 0.16 5.15
N ARG A 144 3.17 0.96 5.22
CA ARG A 144 3.26 2.39 5.55
C ARG A 144 3.80 2.66 6.95
N ALA A 145 3.46 1.84 7.95
CA ALA A 145 4.02 1.97 9.29
C ALA A 145 5.54 1.74 9.28
N ILE A 146 6.02 0.74 8.53
CA ILE A 146 7.45 0.46 8.37
C ILE A 146 8.17 1.60 7.64
N TYR A 147 7.60 2.12 6.54
CA TYR A 147 8.20 3.20 5.76
C TYR A 147 8.32 4.49 6.57
N ARG A 148 7.29 4.83 7.33
CA ARG A 148 7.29 5.96 8.26
C ARG A 148 8.34 5.79 9.37
N ALA A 149 8.46 4.58 9.93
CA ALA A 149 9.45 4.25 10.97
C ALA A 149 10.90 4.34 10.47
N ALA A 150 11.15 4.22 9.16
CA ALA A 150 12.47 4.42 8.56
C ALA A 150 12.99 5.86 8.70
N ASN A 151 12.12 6.80 9.06
CA ASN A 151 12.43 8.21 9.30
C ASN A 151 13.23 8.86 8.15
N ASN A 152 12.75 8.62 6.92
CA ASN A 152 13.27 9.24 5.71
C ASN A 152 12.09 9.55 4.77
N PRO A 153 11.59 10.80 4.75
CA PRO A 153 10.40 11.16 3.99
C PRO A 153 10.53 10.91 2.49
N HIS A 154 11.72 11.06 1.91
CA HIS A 154 11.93 10.78 0.48
C HIS A 154 11.86 9.29 0.17
N LEU A 155 12.35 8.43 1.07
CA LEU A 155 12.24 6.98 0.94
C LEU A 155 10.78 6.55 1.11
N GLU A 156 10.08 7.11 2.09
CA GLU A 156 8.66 6.88 2.34
C GLU A 156 7.81 7.23 1.11
N ASP A 157 7.98 8.43 0.54
CA ASP A 157 7.24 8.88 -0.65
C ASP A 157 7.41 7.94 -1.85
N VAL A 158 8.64 7.50 -2.10
CA VAL A 158 8.93 6.58 -3.20
C VAL A 158 8.31 5.21 -2.94
N LEU A 159 8.48 4.68 -1.72
CA LEU A 159 7.96 3.37 -1.35
C LEU A 159 6.44 3.32 -1.37
N ILE A 160 5.74 4.33 -0.85
CA ILE A 160 4.27 4.41 -0.92
C ILE A 160 3.78 4.31 -2.36
N ARG A 161 4.44 4.98 -3.30
CA ARG A 161 4.07 4.92 -4.72
C ARG A 161 4.19 3.51 -5.29
N TYR A 162 5.33 2.85 -5.08
CA TYR A 162 5.56 1.51 -5.65
C TYR A 162 4.76 0.43 -4.93
N ASP A 163 4.51 0.59 -3.64
CA ASP A 163 3.62 -0.26 -2.86
C ASP A 163 2.17 -0.17 -3.37
N ASN A 164 1.65 1.04 -3.62
CA ASN A 164 0.34 1.23 -4.24
C ASN A 164 0.21 0.52 -5.59
N LEU A 165 1.24 0.58 -6.43
CA LEU A 165 1.25 -0.11 -7.73
C LEU A 165 1.30 -1.63 -7.58
N ALA A 166 2.11 -2.14 -6.64
CA ALA A 166 2.19 -3.57 -6.33
C ALA A 166 0.87 -4.10 -5.77
N THR A 167 0.27 -3.38 -4.80
CA THR A 167 -1.02 -3.76 -4.22
C THR A 167 -2.13 -3.77 -5.27
N ARG A 168 -2.13 -2.82 -6.20
CA ARG A 168 -3.09 -2.80 -7.31
C ARG A 168 -2.95 -4.04 -8.21
N ILE A 169 -1.71 -4.50 -8.48
CA ILE A 169 -1.47 -5.76 -9.18
C ILE A 169 -1.97 -6.94 -8.32
N HIS A 170 -1.70 -6.95 -7.02
CA HIS A 170 -2.18 -7.98 -6.11
C HIS A 170 -3.70 -8.09 -6.14
N CYS A 171 -4.42 -6.96 -6.05
CA CYS A 171 -5.88 -6.91 -6.11
C CYS A 171 -6.46 -7.54 -7.39
N MET A 172 -5.75 -7.46 -8.52
CA MET A 172 -6.18 -8.09 -9.77
C MET A 172 -6.19 -9.63 -9.69
N PHE A 173 -5.35 -10.23 -8.84
CA PHE A 173 -5.19 -11.67 -8.72
C PHE A 173 -5.74 -12.26 -7.42
N LEU A 174 -6.37 -11.45 -6.56
CA LEU A 174 -6.88 -11.88 -5.24
C LEU A 174 -7.71 -13.17 -5.31
N ASP A 175 -8.55 -13.34 -6.33
CA ASP A 175 -9.39 -14.53 -6.48
C ASP A 175 -8.61 -15.82 -6.79
N ARG A 176 -7.37 -15.68 -7.25
CA ARG A 176 -6.49 -16.81 -7.61
C ARG A 176 -5.46 -17.11 -6.52
N LEU A 177 -5.29 -16.23 -5.53
CA LEU A 177 -4.24 -16.28 -4.51
C LEU A 177 -4.70 -16.85 -3.15
N SER A 178 -5.71 -17.71 -3.14
CA SER A 178 -6.45 -18.18 -1.95
C SER A 178 -5.64 -18.81 -0.80
N THR A 179 -4.36 -19.13 -1.01
CA THR A 179 -3.49 -19.73 0.02
C THR A 179 -2.41 -18.78 0.56
N LEU A 180 -2.27 -17.61 -0.03
CA LEU A 180 -1.19 -16.66 0.30
C LEU A 180 -1.49 -15.79 1.53
N ASP A 181 -2.76 -15.59 1.84
CA ASP A 181 -3.17 -14.65 2.88
C ASP A 181 -2.58 -14.99 4.27
N MET A 182 -2.50 -16.28 4.64
CA MET A 182 -1.93 -16.70 5.92
C MET A 182 -0.40 -16.57 5.97
N GLN A 183 0.29 -16.84 4.86
CA GLN A 183 1.75 -16.71 4.78
C GLN A 183 2.16 -15.24 4.85
N VAL A 184 1.49 -14.38 4.12
CA VAL A 184 1.72 -12.92 4.10
C VAL A 184 1.57 -12.33 5.51
N VAL A 185 0.54 -12.73 6.26
CA VAL A 185 0.36 -12.27 7.65
C VAL A 185 1.52 -12.71 8.54
N ALA A 186 1.93 -13.98 8.47
CA ALA A 186 3.04 -14.47 9.27
C ALA A 186 4.36 -13.74 8.94
N GLU A 187 4.60 -13.44 7.66
CA GLU A 187 5.75 -12.65 7.20
C GLU A 187 5.73 -11.23 7.77
N HIS A 188 4.59 -10.55 7.73
CA HIS A 188 4.42 -9.22 8.30
C HIS A 188 4.63 -9.17 9.81
N VAL A 189 4.08 -10.13 10.56
CA VAL A 189 4.28 -10.24 12.01
C VAL A 189 5.76 -10.43 12.34
N ALA A 190 6.45 -11.32 11.61
CA ALA A 190 7.87 -11.55 11.81
C ALA A 190 8.70 -10.30 11.53
N LEU A 191 8.40 -9.58 10.44
CA LEU A 191 9.07 -8.35 10.05
C LEU A 191 8.86 -7.23 11.09
N LEU A 192 7.62 -6.99 11.51
CA LEU A 192 7.29 -5.98 12.52
C LEU A 192 8.01 -6.26 13.84
N ARG A 193 8.05 -7.50 14.29
CA ARG A 193 8.75 -7.92 15.52
C ARG A 193 10.26 -7.75 15.42
N ALA A 194 10.86 -8.08 14.27
CA ALA A 194 12.30 -7.87 14.05
C ALA A 194 12.66 -6.38 14.12
N ILE A 195 11.83 -5.50 13.53
CA ILE A 195 12.00 -4.05 13.60
C ILE A 195 11.83 -3.57 15.05
N ALA A 196 10.79 -3.99 15.76
CA ALA A 196 10.53 -3.61 17.13
C ALA A 196 11.67 -4.02 18.08
N ALA A 197 12.25 -5.20 17.86
CA ALA A 197 13.42 -5.69 18.59
C ALA A 197 14.72 -4.97 18.23
N GLY A 198 14.77 -4.22 17.14
CA GLY A 198 15.99 -3.57 16.64
C GLY A 198 16.96 -4.52 15.92
N GLU A 199 16.47 -5.66 15.42
CA GLU A 199 17.22 -6.68 14.71
C GLU A 199 17.40 -6.27 13.23
N ALA A 200 18.29 -5.30 12.95
CA ALA A 200 18.39 -4.62 11.66
C ALA A 200 18.66 -5.56 10.48
N ASP A 201 19.64 -6.47 10.63
CA ASP A 201 19.99 -7.43 9.55
C ASP A 201 18.82 -8.39 9.27
N ARG A 202 18.16 -8.88 10.32
CA ARG A 202 17.01 -9.74 10.20
C ARG A 202 15.80 -9.04 9.56
N ALA A 203 15.54 -7.79 9.92
CA ALA A 203 14.47 -6.99 9.32
C ALA A 203 14.72 -6.77 7.82
N GLU A 204 15.97 -6.50 7.42
CA GLU A 204 16.37 -6.39 6.02
C GLU A 204 16.12 -7.68 5.26
N ASP A 205 16.53 -8.83 5.79
CA ASP A 205 16.36 -10.12 5.14
C ASP A 205 14.88 -10.50 5.02
N LEU A 206 14.08 -10.31 6.08
CA LEU A 206 12.64 -10.57 6.04
C LEU A 206 11.91 -9.70 5.02
N ALA A 207 12.25 -8.41 4.91
CA ALA A 207 11.66 -7.54 3.91
C ALA A 207 12.03 -7.97 2.49
N ARG A 208 13.27 -8.42 2.26
CA ARG A 208 13.72 -8.95 0.97
C ARG A 208 12.95 -10.21 0.57
N GLU A 209 12.82 -11.15 1.49
CA GLU A 209 12.08 -12.40 1.25
C GLU A 209 10.60 -12.14 0.99
N HIS A 210 10.00 -11.18 1.70
CA HIS A 210 8.62 -10.77 1.50
C HIS A 210 8.37 -10.26 0.07
N VAL A 211 9.20 -9.34 -0.45
CA VAL A 211 9.07 -8.83 -1.82
C VAL A 211 9.24 -9.94 -2.85
N LEU A 212 10.24 -10.83 -2.65
CA LEU A 212 10.46 -12.00 -3.54
C LEU A 212 9.28 -12.99 -3.47
N GLY A 213 8.71 -13.20 -2.27
CA GLY A 213 7.53 -14.02 -2.05
C GLY A 213 6.34 -13.53 -2.85
N PHE A 214 6.05 -12.24 -2.76
CA PHE A 214 5.00 -11.57 -3.51
C PHE A 214 5.15 -11.78 -5.03
N GLU A 215 6.32 -11.51 -5.59
CA GLU A 215 6.55 -11.67 -7.03
C GLU A 215 6.36 -13.13 -7.49
N ARG A 216 6.93 -14.08 -6.73
CA ARG A 216 6.76 -15.53 -7.01
C ARG A 216 5.29 -15.93 -7.00
N ALA A 217 4.53 -15.43 -6.04
CA ALA A 217 3.12 -15.72 -5.87
C ALA A 217 2.28 -15.26 -7.07
N ILE A 218 2.47 -14.01 -7.50
CA ILE A 218 1.77 -13.50 -8.68
C ILE A 218 2.14 -14.29 -9.93
N ARG A 219 3.44 -14.58 -10.14
CA ARG A 219 3.91 -15.37 -11.29
C ARG A 219 3.34 -16.79 -11.32
N ALA A 220 3.05 -17.38 -10.17
CA ALA A 220 2.50 -18.73 -10.09
C ALA A 220 1.02 -18.85 -10.53
N VAL A 221 0.30 -17.72 -10.60
CA VAL A 221 -1.13 -17.65 -10.97
C VAL A 221 -1.39 -17.00 -12.33
N LEU A 222 -0.32 -16.59 -13.04
CA LEU A 222 -0.36 -16.10 -14.42
C LEU A 222 -0.48 -17.27 -15.41
#